data_9c79ee753ec9f9021b62cea60ab6af29
#
_entry.id   9c79ee753ec9f9021b62cea60ab6af29
#
_cell.length_a   1.000
_cell.length_b   1.000
_cell.length_c   1.000
_cell.angle_alpha   90.00
_cell.angle_beta   90.00
_cell.angle_gamma   90.00
#
_symmetry.space_group_name_H-M   'P 1'
#
loop_
_entity.id
_entity.type
_entity.pdbx_description
1 polymer ?
#
loop_
_entity_poly.entity_id
_entity_poly.type
_entity_poly.pdbx_seq_one_letter_code
_entity_poly.pdbx_strand_id
1 'polypeptide(L)'
;MGYQTTAAKMNTIFADLSKDYVIYAPKRYVGDGTFVHIDTIRYGEITDLSEIEFAEKSNYSFKEVLLPISETLFYFTENEMKEADAPKKGAIVFLRSCDLHGLKRMDTIYLENGAVDTYYKRLRDNTKFILMGCENSFENCFCVSMGTQTSDDYDAYLKVTGET
;
A
#
# COMPACT_ATOMS: atom_id res chain seq x y z
N MET A 1 -8.54 14.52 15.56
CA MET A 1 -8.59 13.82 16.86
C MET A 1 -7.55 12.69 16.80
N GLY A 2 -6.63 12.61 17.78
CA GLY A 2 -5.58 11.59 17.80
C GLY A 2 -5.79 10.66 19.01
N TYR A 3 -5.41 9.40 18.82
CA TYR A 3 -5.43 8.38 19.88
C TYR A 3 -4.02 7.84 20.06
N GLN A 4 -3.66 7.55 21.30
CA GLN A 4 -2.43 6.82 21.61
C GLN A 4 -2.80 5.39 21.97
N THR A 5 -2.07 4.43 21.40
CA THR A 5 -2.31 3.00 21.61
C THR A 5 -0.99 2.24 21.73
N THR A 6 -1.06 1.00 22.19
CA THR A 6 0.10 0.09 22.26
C THR A 6 0.15 -0.82 21.03
N ALA A 7 1.32 -1.38 20.72
CA ALA A 7 1.50 -2.35 19.64
C ALA A 7 0.53 -3.54 19.77
N ALA A 8 0.35 -4.09 20.99
CA ALA A 8 -0.57 -5.19 21.21
C ALA A 8 -2.03 -4.85 20.87
N LYS A 9 -2.50 -3.64 21.20
CA LYS A 9 -3.84 -3.19 20.81
C LYS A 9 -3.93 -2.95 19.30
N MET A 10 -2.85 -2.46 18.68
CA MET A 10 -2.82 -2.26 17.24
C MET A 10 -2.91 -3.60 16.50
N ASN A 11 -2.24 -4.64 16.98
CA ASN A 11 -2.34 -5.99 16.42
C ASN A 11 -3.75 -6.58 16.57
N THR A 12 -4.46 -6.26 17.67
CA THR A 12 -5.87 -6.63 17.81
C THR A 12 -6.74 -5.94 16.74
N ILE A 13 -6.48 -4.66 16.46
CA ILE A 13 -7.16 -3.92 15.38
C ILE A 13 -6.85 -4.54 14.03
N PHE A 14 -5.60 -4.91 13.76
CA PHE A 14 -5.22 -5.58 12.51
C PHE A 14 -5.95 -6.92 12.35
N ALA A 15 -6.07 -7.71 13.40
CA ALA A 15 -6.81 -8.96 13.37
C ALA A 15 -8.31 -8.76 13.05
N ASP A 16 -8.92 -7.69 13.56
CA ASP A 16 -10.31 -7.36 13.23
C ASP A 16 -10.45 -6.86 11.78
N LEU A 17 -9.58 -5.95 11.36
CA LEU A 17 -9.58 -5.43 9.98
C LEU A 17 -9.30 -6.51 8.94
N SER A 18 -8.49 -7.51 9.27
CA SER A 18 -8.15 -8.63 8.37
C SER A 18 -9.34 -9.52 8.01
N LYS A 19 -10.48 -9.35 8.67
CA LYS A 19 -11.72 -10.05 8.28
C LYS A 19 -12.24 -9.55 6.93
N ASP A 20 -12.15 -8.22 6.71
CA ASP A 20 -12.72 -7.54 5.55
C ASP A 20 -11.65 -6.98 4.59
N TYR A 21 -10.41 -6.84 5.04
CA TYR A 21 -9.31 -6.24 4.29
C TYR A 21 -8.07 -7.12 4.32
N VAL A 22 -7.26 -7.00 3.26
CA VAL A 22 -5.86 -7.42 3.25
C VAL A 22 -5.00 -6.19 3.57
N ILE A 23 -4.09 -6.30 4.53
CA ILE A 23 -3.26 -5.17 4.97
C ILE A 23 -1.90 -5.28 4.30
N TYR A 24 -1.49 -4.25 3.56
CA TYR A 24 -0.21 -4.15 2.86
C TYR A 24 0.67 -3.05 3.46
N ALA A 25 1.91 -3.37 3.72
CA ALA A 25 2.91 -2.40 4.18
C ALA A 25 4.31 -2.73 3.61
N PRO A 26 5.25 -1.77 3.66
CA PRO A 26 6.65 -2.09 3.44
C PRO A 26 7.12 -3.13 4.45
N LYS A 27 7.62 -4.26 3.97
CA LYS A 27 8.06 -5.41 4.76
C LYS A 27 9.45 -5.85 4.29
N ARG A 28 10.30 -6.24 5.23
CA ARG A 28 11.63 -6.74 4.95
C ARG A 28 11.58 -8.24 4.65
N TYR A 29 12.18 -8.62 3.53
CA TYR A 29 12.38 -10.00 3.10
C TYR A 29 13.86 -10.31 3.17
N VAL A 30 14.24 -11.12 4.15
CA VAL A 30 15.65 -11.45 4.43
C VAL A 30 16.19 -12.37 3.35
N GLY A 31 17.31 -11.97 2.73
CA GLY A 31 17.98 -12.76 1.70
C GLY A 31 17.28 -12.88 0.36
N ASP A 32 16.19 -12.12 0.13
CA ASP A 32 15.35 -12.15 -1.10
C ASP A 32 15.66 -10.99 -2.06
N GLY A 33 16.83 -10.37 -1.89
CA GLY A 33 17.29 -9.30 -2.77
C GLY A 33 17.84 -9.79 -4.10
N THR A 34 18.15 -8.84 -4.97
CA THR A 34 18.69 -9.12 -6.33
C THR A 34 20.04 -9.85 -6.29
N PHE A 35 20.80 -9.69 -5.22
CA PHE A 35 22.06 -10.38 -5.00
C PHE A 35 22.00 -11.25 -3.76
N VAL A 36 22.73 -12.36 -3.79
CA VAL A 36 22.83 -13.31 -2.67
C VAL A 36 23.21 -12.57 -1.37
N HIS A 37 22.46 -12.82 -0.30
CA HIS A 37 22.61 -12.24 1.04
C HIS A 37 22.22 -10.75 1.19
N ILE A 38 21.52 -10.17 0.25
CA ILE A 38 20.95 -8.83 0.41
C ILE A 38 19.46 -8.96 0.74
N ASP A 39 19.01 -8.21 1.74
CA ASP A 39 17.59 -8.08 2.04
C ASP A 39 16.90 -7.18 1.01
N THR A 40 15.62 -7.41 0.81
CA THR A 40 14.79 -6.49 0.04
C THR A 40 13.62 -6.00 0.87
N ILE A 41 13.24 -4.75 0.68
CA ILE A 41 12.04 -4.18 1.28
C ILE A 41 11.05 -3.94 0.15
N ARG A 42 9.90 -4.58 0.24
CA ARG A 42 8.80 -4.42 -0.72
C ARG A 42 7.45 -4.45 -0.02
N TYR A 43 6.41 -4.05 -0.72
CA TYR A 43 5.06 -4.16 -0.20
C TYR A 43 4.66 -5.63 -0.12
N GLY A 44 4.13 -6.03 1.01
CA GLY A 44 3.65 -7.38 1.28
C GLY A 44 2.54 -7.38 2.32
N GLU A 45 1.81 -8.47 2.39
CA GLU A 45 0.79 -8.67 3.40
C GLU A 45 1.41 -8.74 4.79
N ILE A 46 0.77 -8.07 5.74
CA ILE A 46 1.14 -8.07 7.14
C ILE A 46 -0.04 -8.47 8.02
N THR A 47 0.26 -9.05 9.16
CA THR A 47 -0.69 -9.40 10.21
C THR A 47 -0.33 -8.77 11.55
N ASP A 48 0.90 -8.31 11.69
CA ASP A 48 1.46 -7.74 12.92
C ASP A 48 2.18 -6.42 12.63
N LEU A 49 2.08 -5.48 13.56
CA LEU A 49 2.74 -4.16 13.45
C LEU A 49 4.26 -4.26 13.32
N SER A 50 4.87 -5.27 13.95
CA SER A 50 6.32 -5.50 13.91
C SER A 50 6.84 -5.91 12.53
N GLU A 51 5.96 -6.32 11.61
CA GLU A 51 6.34 -6.64 10.25
C GLU A 51 6.56 -5.41 9.37
N ILE A 52 6.09 -4.23 9.82
CA ILE A 52 6.20 -2.99 9.04
C ILE A 52 7.60 -2.41 9.14
N GLU A 53 8.22 -2.17 8.00
CA GLU A 53 9.51 -1.48 7.91
C GLU A 53 9.30 0.04 7.86
N PHE A 54 9.58 0.71 8.98
CA PHE A 54 9.46 2.17 9.11
C PHE A 54 10.77 2.91 8.82
N ALA A 55 11.90 2.28 9.14
CA ALA A 55 13.22 2.92 9.16
C ALA A 55 13.84 3.03 7.77
N GLU A 56 13.51 2.12 6.86
CA GLU A 56 14.09 2.09 5.52
C GLU A 56 13.03 2.29 4.43
N LYS A 57 13.48 2.67 3.25
CA LYS A 57 12.62 2.88 2.08
C LYS A 57 12.40 1.56 1.36
N SER A 58 11.16 1.34 0.90
CA SER A 58 10.87 0.22 0.02
C SER A 58 11.65 0.30 -1.30
N ASN A 59 12.19 -0.81 -1.75
CA ASN A 59 12.85 -0.94 -3.04
C ASN A 59 11.85 -0.98 -4.20
N TYR A 60 10.59 -1.37 -3.92
CA TYR A 60 9.52 -1.50 -4.89
C TYR A 60 8.33 -0.61 -4.53
N SER A 61 7.53 -0.28 -5.52
CA SER A 61 6.41 0.63 -5.37
C SER A 61 5.17 -0.08 -4.82
N PHE A 62 4.38 0.63 -4.01
CA PHE A 62 3.04 0.20 -3.57
C PHE A 62 2.07 -0.04 -4.74
N LYS A 63 2.38 0.47 -5.92
CA LYS A 63 1.51 0.42 -7.11
C LYS A 63 1.11 -1.00 -7.49
N GLU A 64 1.94 -1.99 -7.16
CA GLU A 64 1.64 -3.42 -7.39
C GLU A 64 0.35 -3.89 -6.70
N VAL A 65 -0.08 -3.20 -5.64
CA VAL A 65 -1.36 -3.50 -4.96
C VAL A 65 -2.56 -3.08 -5.79
N LEU A 66 -2.46 -1.95 -6.51
CA LEU A 66 -3.54 -1.40 -7.34
C LEU A 66 -3.42 -1.76 -8.81
N LEU A 67 -2.20 -2.07 -9.26
CA LEU A 67 -1.86 -2.49 -10.61
C LEU A 67 -1.02 -3.76 -10.49
N PRO A 68 -1.64 -4.92 -10.25
CA PRO A 68 -0.90 -6.18 -10.14
C PRO A 68 -0.19 -6.49 -11.45
N ILE A 69 0.98 -7.11 -11.36
CA ILE A 69 1.83 -7.48 -12.52
C ILE A 69 1.06 -8.37 -13.50
N SER A 70 0.16 -9.18 -12.97
CA SER A 70 -0.70 -10.07 -13.77
C SER A 70 -2.08 -10.13 -13.14
N GLU A 71 -3.11 -9.97 -13.96
CA GLU A 71 -4.51 -10.05 -13.55
C GLU A 71 -5.30 -10.86 -14.58
N THR A 72 -6.19 -11.73 -14.10
CA THR A 72 -7.13 -12.43 -14.98
C THR A 72 -8.32 -11.51 -15.23
N LEU A 73 -8.50 -11.10 -16.47
CA LEU A 73 -9.63 -10.26 -16.87
C LEU A 73 -10.87 -11.10 -17.21
N PHE A 74 -10.66 -12.18 -17.96
CA PHE A 74 -11.73 -13.05 -18.44
C PHE A 74 -11.34 -14.52 -18.41
N TYR A 75 -12.32 -15.35 -18.16
CA TYR A 75 -12.30 -16.77 -18.48
C TYR A 75 -13.15 -16.97 -19.74
N PHE A 76 -12.67 -17.72 -20.72
CA PHE A 76 -13.43 -17.97 -21.92
C PHE A 76 -13.30 -19.42 -22.38
N THR A 77 -14.35 -19.91 -22.99
CA THR A 77 -14.43 -21.17 -23.74
C THR A 77 -14.90 -20.84 -25.15
N GLU A 78 -15.07 -21.85 -26.01
CA GLU A 78 -15.59 -21.64 -27.36
C GLU A 78 -17.00 -21.00 -27.39
N ASN A 79 -17.80 -21.21 -26.34
CA ASN A 79 -19.20 -20.81 -26.30
C ASN A 79 -19.53 -19.79 -25.17
N GLU A 80 -18.64 -19.58 -24.22
CA GLU A 80 -18.90 -18.77 -23.04
C GLU A 80 -17.72 -17.87 -22.71
N MET A 81 -18.01 -16.66 -22.26
CA MET A 81 -17.06 -15.72 -21.67
C MET A 81 -17.57 -15.26 -20.32
N LYS A 82 -16.73 -15.35 -19.30
CA LYS A 82 -17.02 -14.88 -17.95
C LYS A 82 -15.91 -13.94 -17.48
N GLU A 83 -16.31 -12.76 -16.95
CA GLU A 83 -15.39 -11.87 -16.29
C GLU A 83 -14.88 -12.50 -14.98
N ALA A 84 -13.63 -12.23 -14.63
CA ALA A 84 -13.06 -12.68 -13.37
C ALA A 84 -13.78 -12.03 -12.18
N ASP A 85 -13.99 -12.79 -11.13
CA ASP A 85 -14.64 -12.29 -9.93
C ASP A 85 -13.75 -11.22 -9.26
N ALA A 86 -14.37 -10.15 -8.75
CA ALA A 86 -13.68 -9.14 -7.97
C ALA A 86 -13.06 -9.73 -6.69
N PRO A 87 -11.96 -9.16 -6.17
CA PRO A 87 -11.42 -9.55 -4.87
C PRO A 87 -12.50 -9.46 -3.79
N LYS A 88 -12.59 -10.49 -2.96
CA LYS A 88 -13.61 -10.56 -1.90
C LYS A 88 -13.35 -9.59 -0.75
N LYS A 89 -12.08 -9.24 -0.53
CA LYS A 89 -11.65 -8.30 0.51
C LYS A 89 -11.16 -7.01 -0.12
N GLY A 90 -11.37 -5.90 0.59
CA GLY A 90 -10.71 -4.65 0.30
C GLY A 90 -9.22 -4.70 0.65
N ALA A 91 -8.50 -3.62 0.37
CA ALA A 91 -7.11 -3.46 0.75
C ALA A 91 -6.93 -2.29 1.73
N ILE A 92 -6.00 -2.41 2.66
CA ILE A 92 -5.45 -1.31 3.46
C ILE A 92 -3.98 -1.22 3.12
N VAL A 93 -3.53 -0.05 2.67
CA VAL A 93 -2.15 0.13 2.22
C VAL A 93 -1.49 1.23 3.04
N PHE A 94 -0.36 0.89 3.66
CA PHE A 94 0.47 1.86 4.36
C PHE A 94 1.35 2.60 3.37
N LEU A 95 1.19 3.91 3.28
CA LEU A 95 1.90 4.76 2.32
C LEU A 95 2.64 5.92 3.01
N ARG A 96 3.72 6.36 2.40
CA ARG A 96 4.34 7.64 2.74
C ARG A 96 3.65 8.79 2.00
N SER A 97 3.85 10.02 2.45
CA SER A 97 3.21 11.19 1.83
C SER A 97 3.52 11.32 0.34
N CYS A 98 4.77 11.09 -0.07
CA CYS A 98 5.15 11.14 -1.49
C CYS A 98 4.45 10.06 -2.32
N ASP A 99 4.13 8.91 -1.74
CA ASP A 99 3.40 7.83 -2.41
C ASP A 99 1.92 8.20 -2.60
N LEU A 100 1.30 8.88 -1.63
CA LEU A 100 -0.05 9.43 -1.77
C LEU A 100 -0.15 10.45 -2.94
N HIS A 101 0.86 11.30 -3.09
CA HIS A 101 0.94 12.16 -4.28
C HIS A 101 1.14 11.37 -5.57
N GLY A 102 1.88 10.27 -5.52
CA GLY A 102 2.02 9.33 -6.63
C GLY A 102 0.69 8.65 -6.98
N LEU A 103 -0.09 8.27 -5.97
CA LEU A 103 -1.43 7.70 -6.11
C LEU A 103 -2.38 8.68 -6.83
N LYS A 104 -2.39 9.95 -6.43
CA LYS A 104 -3.20 10.98 -7.07
C LYS A 104 -2.90 11.13 -8.57
N ARG A 105 -1.64 10.99 -8.96
CA ARG A 105 -1.27 10.97 -10.39
C ARG A 105 -1.78 9.74 -11.11
N MET A 106 -1.81 8.58 -10.42
CA MET A 106 -2.42 7.37 -10.99
C MET A 106 -3.92 7.55 -11.17
N ASP A 107 -4.62 8.11 -10.17
CA ASP A 107 -6.04 8.42 -10.26
C ASP A 107 -6.33 9.31 -11.49
N THR A 108 -5.53 10.36 -11.72
CA THR A 108 -5.65 11.20 -12.91
C THR A 108 -5.46 10.40 -14.21
N ILE A 109 -4.50 9.49 -14.26
CA ILE A 109 -4.23 8.70 -15.48
C ILE A 109 -5.35 7.71 -15.76
N TYR A 110 -5.78 6.96 -14.74
CA TYR A 110 -6.69 5.83 -14.92
C TYR A 110 -8.18 6.19 -14.79
N LEU A 111 -8.50 7.30 -14.11
CA LEU A 111 -9.90 7.70 -13.86
C LEU A 111 -10.34 8.95 -14.62
N GLU A 112 -9.39 9.86 -14.96
CA GLU A 112 -9.73 11.18 -15.48
C GLU A 112 -9.22 11.42 -16.92
N ASN A 113 -8.26 10.64 -17.40
CA ASN A 113 -7.64 10.82 -18.71
C ASN A 113 -8.29 9.94 -19.78
N GLY A 114 -9.52 10.27 -20.16
CA GLY A 114 -10.29 9.55 -21.18
C GLY A 114 -11.30 8.57 -20.59
N ALA A 115 -11.32 7.34 -21.08
CA ALA A 115 -12.21 6.31 -20.53
C ALA A 115 -11.70 5.83 -19.16
N VAL A 116 -12.61 5.69 -18.22
CA VAL A 116 -12.29 5.18 -16.87
C VAL A 116 -11.83 3.72 -16.98
N ASP A 117 -10.66 3.43 -16.42
CA ASP A 117 -10.23 2.05 -16.23
C ASP A 117 -11.04 1.39 -15.12
N THR A 118 -11.93 0.47 -15.49
CA THR A 118 -12.88 -0.16 -14.57
C THR A 118 -12.19 -1.12 -13.59
N TYR A 119 -11.09 -1.74 -13.97
CA TYR A 119 -10.32 -2.66 -13.11
C TYR A 119 -9.57 -1.87 -12.04
N TYR A 120 -8.85 -0.83 -12.44
CA TYR A 120 -8.20 0.09 -11.51
C TYR A 120 -9.22 0.72 -10.56
N LYS A 121 -10.33 1.24 -11.08
CA LYS A 121 -11.39 1.86 -10.28
C LYS A 121 -11.94 0.90 -9.22
N ARG A 122 -12.19 -0.36 -9.57
CA ARG A 122 -12.70 -1.38 -8.66
C ARG A 122 -11.78 -1.63 -7.48
N LEU A 123 -10.47 -1.75 -7.74
CA LEU A 123 -9.47 -1.92 -6.69
C LEU A 123 -9.31 -0.64 -5.87
N ARG A 124 -9.24 0.50 -6.52
CA ARG A 124 -9.07 1.83 -5.90
C ARG A 124 -10.20 2.18 -4.94
N ASP A 125 -11.45 1.95 -5.33
CA ASP A 125 -12.64 2.23 -4.51
C ASP A 125 -12.70 1.35 -3.23
N ASN A 126 -12.11 0.15 -3.28
CA ASN A 126 -12.05 -0.77 -2.16
C ASN A 126 -10.74 -0.70 -1.36
N THR A 127 -9.90 0.30 -1.61
CA THR A 127 -8.61 0.47 -0.93
C THR A 127 -8.64 1.66 0.01
N LYS A 128 -8.17 1.44 1.24
CA LYS A 128 -7.94 2.46 2.27
C LYS A 128 -6.46 2.73 2.44
N PHE A 129 -6.11 3.97 2.74
CA PHE A 129 -4.71 4.38 2.86
C PHE A 129 -4.39 4.87 4.26
N ILE A 130 -3.33 4.30 4.84
CA ILE A 130 -2.79 4.73 6.12
C ILE A 130 -1.47 5.46 5.86
N LEU A 131 -1.43 6.74 6.22
CA LEU A 131 -0.21 7.54 6.11
C LEU A 131 0.79 7.13 7.18
N MET A 132 2.00 6.76 6.75
CA MET A 132 3.17 6.53 7.59
C MET A 132 4.01 7.80 7.67
N GLY A 133 4.32 8.29 8.87
CA GLY A 133 5.29 9.37 9.04
C GLY A 133 6.71 8.97 8.65
N CYS A 134 7.47 9.89 8.06
CA CYS A 134 8.92 9.77 7.94
C CYS A 134 9.57 10.54 9.08
N GLU A 135 10.35 9.88 9.93
CA GLU A 135 11.11 10.55 10.99
C GLU A 135 12.31 11.31 10.41
N ASN A 136 12.98 10.68 9.45
CA ASN A 136 14.13 11.23 8.73
C ASN A 136 13.92 11.11 7.22
N SER A 137 14.62 11.95 6.47
CA SER A 137 14.70 11.79 5.02
C SER A 137 15.62 10.62 4.68
N PHE A 138 15.23 9.84 3.67
CA PHE A 138 16.09 8.80 3.12
C PHE A 138 17.07 9.40 2.11
N GLU A 139 18.13 8.65 1.81
CA GLU A 139 19.02 9.01 0.71
C GLU A 139 18.22 9.19 -0.59
N ASN A 140 18.56 10.24 -1.33
CA ASN A 140 17.88 10.63 -2.58
C ASN A 140 16.40 11.05 -2.42
N CYS A 141 15.93 11.38 -1.21
CA CYS A 141 14.63 11.99 -1.03
C CYS A 141 14.64 13.46 -1.47
N PHE A 142 13.66 13.83 -2.28
CA PHE A 142 13.43 15.21 -2.74
C PHE A 142 11.98 15.68 -2.58
N CYS A 143 11.24 15.03 -1.70
CA CYS A 143 9.82 15.34 -1.45
C CYS A 143 9.61 16.79 -1.00
N VAL A 144 10.54 17.38 -0.25
CA VAL A 144 10.49 18.80 0.15
C VAL A 144 10.54 19.71 -1.09
N SER A 145 11.47 19.46 -2.01
CA SER A 145 11.60 20.25 -3.24
C SER A 145 10.39 20.09 -4.18
N MET A 146 9.70 18.95 -4.10
CA MET A 146 8.49 18.65 -4.89
C MET A 146 7.19 19.08 -4.19
N GLY A 147 7.25 19.57 -2.95
CA GLY A 147 6.06 19.88 -2.15
C GLY A 147 5.22 18.65 -1.77
N THR A 148 5.82 17.46 -1.72
CA THR A 148 5.12 16.20 -1.47
C THR A 148 5.43 15.58 -0.10
N GLN A 149 6.02 16.35 0.82
CA GLN A 149 6.37 15.91 2.18
C GLN A 149 5.15 15.79 3.10
N THR A 150 4.03 16.41 2.76
CA THR A 150 2.76 16.33 3.47
C THR A 150 1.63 15.97 2.51
N SER A 151 0.59 15.33 3.03
CA SER A 151 -0.65 15.03 2.29
C SER A 151 -1.79 14.94 3.29
N ASP A 152 -2.98 15.32 2.87
CA ASP A 152 -4.24 15.17 3.62
C ASP A 152 -5.13 14.06 3.02
N ASP A 153 -4.69 13.42 1.93
CA ASP A 153 -5.44 12.39 1.19
C ASP A 153 -5.19 10.99 1.79
N TYR A 154 -5.58 10.79 3.06
CA TYR A 154 -5.46 9.49 3.74
C TYR A 154 -6.66 9.21 4.62
N ASP A 155 -6.97 7.94 4.86
CA ASP A 155 -8.05 7.52 5.77
C ASP A 155 -7.60 7.56 7.24
N ALA A 156 -6.34 7.24 7.52
CA ALA A 156 -5.75 7.31 8.86
C ALA A 156 -4.25 7.64 8.80
N TYR A 157 -3.72 8.17 9.90
CA TYR A 157 -2.30 8.44 10.09
C TYR A 157 -1.75 7.60 11.25
N LEU A 158 -0.67 6.89 11.00
CA LEU A 158 0.06 6.14 12.02
C LEU A 158 1.46 6.73 12.21
N LYS A 159 1.79 7.03 13.46
CA LYS A 159 3.14 7.38 13.88
C LYS A 159 3.55 6.47 15.03
N VAL A 160 4.65 5.75 14.86
CA VAL A 160 5.29 4.99 15.92
C VAL A 160 6.20 5.93 16.69
N THR A 161 6.09 5.94 18.02
CA THR A 161 6.94 6.74 18.91
C THR A 161 7.50 5.83 19.99
N GLY A 162 8.82 5.76 20.12
CA GLY A 162 9.51 4.89 21.07
C GLY A 162 10.24 3.74 20.37
N GLU A 163 11.02 2.99 21.13
CA GLU A 163 11.67 1.78 20.65
C GLU A 163 10.61 0.71 20.38
N THR A 164 10.61 0.17 19.19
CA THR A 164 9.81 -1.00 18.79
C THR A 164 10.46 -2.28 19.28
#